data_b02e00716cb2c3319890b1a1f63d3b2c
#
_entry.id   b02e00716cb2c3319890b1a1f63d3b2c
#
_cell.length_a   1.000
_cell.length_b   1.000
_cell.length_c   1.000
_cell.angle_alpha   90.00
_cell.angle_beta   90.00
_cell.angle_gamma   90.00
#
_symmetry.space_group_name_H-M   'P 1'
#
loop_
_entity.id
_entity.type
_entity.pdbx_description
1 polymer ?
#
loop_
_entity_poly.entity_id
_entity_poly.type
_entity_poly.pdbx_seq_one_letter_code
_entity_poly.pdbx_strand_id
1 'polypeptide(L)'
;MQLDFEEIKKLLPQRFHFLMIDRVLELEPGKHAVAIKNVSGNDMVFLGHFPDKAVMPGALIIEAMAQAAIILFAVGKEEPETGKKPLYYFGSVKARFLHPAIPGDQLRIRVENVKSLPTGAYVSGEAFVEDRKIAEAELVFSIKNI
;
A
#
# COMPACT_ATOMS: atom_id res chain seq x y z
N MET A 1 -6.89 -15.75 1.42
CA MET A 1 -6.29 -15.67 0.06
C MET A 1 -4.93 -15.00 0.18
N GLN A 2 -3.93 -15.56 -0.46
CA GLN A 2 -2.58 -14.99 -0.51
C GLN A 2 -2.26 -14.64 -1.97
N LEU A 3 -1.42 -13.62 -2.17
CA LEU A 3 -0.97 -13.22 -3.50
C LEU A 3 0.55 -13.09 -3.51
N ASP A 4 1.18 -13.64 -4.54
CA ASP A 4 2.60 -13.42 -4.79
C ASP A 4 2.82 -12.12 -5.60
N PHE A 5 4.08 -11.77 -5.83
CA PHE A 5 4.43 -10.52 -6.50
C PHE A 5 3.89 -10.44 -7.94
N GLU A 6 3.88 -11.54 -8.67
CA GLU A 6 3.39 -11.55 -10.05
C GLU A 6 1.87 -11.35 -10.10
N GLU A 7 1.14 -11.88 -9.12
CA GLU A 7 -0.29 -11.65 -8.98
C GLU A 7 -0.59 -10.20 -8.60
N ILE A 8 0.22 -9.62 -7.70
CA ILE A 8 0.09 -8.22 -7.29
C ILE A 8 0.27 -7.28 -8.48
N LYS A 9 1.25 -7.54 -9.35
CA LYS A 9 1.47 -6.72 -10.56
C LYS A 9 0.26 -6.69 -11.49
N LYS A 10 -0.53 -7.74 -11.51
CA LYS A 10 -1.75 -7.79 -12.33
C LYS A 10 -2.84 -6.86 -11.80
N LEU A 11 -2.82 -6.57 -10.50
CA LEU A 11 -3.84 -5.74 -9.85
C LEU A 11 -3.44 -4.27 -9.77
N LEU A 12 -2.15 -3.98 -9.60
CA LEU A 12 -1.64 -2.62 -9.41
C LEU A 12 -1.16 -2.02 -10.73
N PRO A 13 -1.46 -0.72 -10.99
CA PRO A 13 -0.89 -0.02 -12.14
C PRO A 13 0.56 0.41 -11.93
N GLN A 14 1.00 0.56 -10.67
CA GLN A 14 2.36 0.98 -10.34
C GLN A 14 3.38 -0.05 -10.83
N ARG A 15 4.59 0.41 -11.14
CA ARG A 15 5.73 -0.41 -11.53
C ARG A 15 6.97 0.09 -10.81
N PHE A 16 8.12 -0.55 -11.07
CA PHE A 16 9.40 -0.16 -10.52
C PHE A 16 9.63 1.34 -10.77
N HIS A 17 10.00 2.08 -9.83
CA HIS A 17 10.36 1.80 -8.43
C HIS A 17 9.28 2.21 -7.43
N PHE A 18 8.06 2.45 -7.91
CA PHE A 18 6.95 2.92 -7.10
C PHE A 18 6.03 1.79 -6.59
N LEU A 19 6.21 0.56 -7.07
CA LEU A 19 5.44 -0.59 -6.58
C LEU A 19 6.01 -1.01 -5.23
N MET A 20 5.19 -0.92 -4.17
CA MET A 20 5.64 -1.10 -2.79
C MET A 20 5.33 -2.47 -2.20
N ILE A 21 4.32 -3.18 -2.71
CA ILE A 21 3.85 -4.42 -2.08
C ILE A 21 4.59 -5.62 -2.65
N ASP A 22 5.21 -6.39 -1.75
CA ASP A 22 5.98 -7.59 -2.13
C ASP A 22 5.16 -8.87 -2.04
N ARG A 23 4.21 -8.92 -1.12
CA ARG A 23 3.34 -10.10 -0.93
C ARG A 23 2.07 -9.69 -0.19
N VAL A 24 0.98 -10.40 -0.46
CA VAL A 24 -0.24 -10.31 0.35
C VAL A 24 -0.37 -11.61 1.13
N LEU A 25 -0.44 -11.50 2.45
CA LEU A 25 -0.55 -12.64 3.37
C LEU A 25 -1.99 -13.06 3.61
N GLU A 26 -2.87 -12.07 3.73
CA GLU A 26 -4.29 -12.28 3.99
C GLU A 26 -5.09 -11.30 3.15
N LEU A 27 -6.21 -11.78 2.61
CA LEU A 27 -7.08 -10.94 1.80
C LEU A 27 -8.50 -11.46 1.86
N GLU A 28 -9.39 -10.62 2.35
CA GLU A 28 -10.83 -10.78 2.21
C GLU A 28 -11.33 -9.65 1.30
N PRO A 29 -11.68 -9.97 0.04
CA PRO A 29 -12.03 -8.94 -0.94
C PRO A 29 -13.08 -7.95 -0.44
N GLY A 30 -12.80 -6.66 -0.62
CA GLY A 30 -13.66 -5.57 -0.19
C GLY A 30 -13.69 -5.29 1.31
N LYS A 31 -13.02 -6.09 2.12
CA LYS A 31 -13.06 -5.96 3.59
C LYS A 31 -11.72 -5.62 4.19
N HIS A 32 -10.75 -6.53 4.13
CA HIS A 32 -9.43 -6.27 4.70
C HIS A 32 -8.32 -7.02 3.96
N ALA A 33 -7.10 -6.55 4.13
CA ALA A 33 -5.91 -7.20 3.62
C ALA A 33 -4.74 -7.00 4.57
N VAL A 34 -3.81 -7.95 4.59
CA VAL A 34 -2.51 -7.84 5.25
C VAL A 34 -1.45 -8.10 4.20
N ALA A 35 -0.58 -7.13 4.01
CA ALA A 35 0.46 -7.15 2.98
C ALA A 35 1.85 -6.90 3.56
N ILE A 36 2.87 -7.24 2.80
CA ILE A 36 4.27 -7.04 3.19
C ILE A 36 4.94 -6.05 2.24
N LYS A 37 5.67 -5.09 2.83
CA LYS A 37 6.67 -4.26 2.16
C LYS A 37 8.02 -4.53 2.81
N ASN A 38 8.98 -5.07 2.06
CA ASN A 38 10.35 -5.24 2.54
C ASN A 38 11.10 -3.91 2.36
N VAL A 39 11.78 -3.46 3.42
CA VAL A 39 12.63 -2.28 3.37
C VAL A 39 14.06 -2.73 3.14
N SER A 40 14.58 -2.49 1.93
CA SER A 40 15.91 -2.92 1.53
C SER A 40 16.87 -1.74 1.43
N GLY A 41 18.10 -1.91 1.93
CA GLY A 41 19.16 -0.94 1.74
C GLY A 41 19.58 -0.76 0.28
N ASN A 42 19.13 -1.65 -0.60
CA ASN A 42 19.37 -1.57 -2.05
C ASN A 42 18.30 -0.73 -2.78
N ASP A 43 17.49 0.01 -2.06
CA ASP A 43 16.49 0.90 -2.64
C ASP A 43 17.08 2.28 -2.88
N MET A 44 16.86 2.83 -4.08
CA MET A 44 17.38 4.14 -4.48
C MET A 44 16.90 5.29 -3.61
N VAL A 45 15.77 5.14 -2.93
CA VAL A 45 15.21 6.21 -2.07
C VAL A 45 16.19 6.60 -0.96
N PHE A 46 17.02 5.65 -0.49
CA PHE A 46 17.98 5.90 0.59
C PHE A 46 19.23 6.66 0.15
N LEU A 47 19.40 6.91 -1.15
CA LEU A 47 20.44 7.84 -1.62
C LEU A 47 20.14 9.27 -1.16
N GLY A 48 18.87 9.62 -1.03
CA GLY A 48 18.45 10.95 -0.65
C GLY A 48 17.76 11.06 0.71
N HIS A 49 17.27 9.97 1.24
CA HIS A 49 16.46 10.01 2.47
C HIS A 49 16.95 9.01 3.52
N PHE A 50 18.10 9.23 4.20
CA PHE A 50 19.00 10.41 4.02
C PHE A 50 20.41 9.91 3.73
N PRO A 51 21.28 10.71 3.12
CA PRO A 51 22.64 10.27 2.78
C PRO A 51 23.44 9.68 3.95
N ASP A 52 23.29 10.25 5.15
CA ASP A 52 24.02 9.80 6.34
C ASP A 52 23.26 8.77 7.17
N LYS A 53 21.97 8.59 6.92
CA LYS A 53 21.15 7.62 7.64
C LYS A 53 19.89 7.28 6.85
N ALA A 54 19.78 6.01 6.48
CA ALA A 54 18.61 5.53 5.75
C ALA A 54 17.39 5.42 6.65
N VAL A 55 16.32 6.11 6.27
CA VAL A 55 15.01 6.06 6.96
C VAL A 55 13.94 5.96 5.88
N MET A 56 13.03 5.02 6.02
CA MET A 56 11.91 4.87 5.09
C MET A 56 11.03 6.12 5.13
N PRO A 57 10.84 6.82 4.00
CA PRO A 57 9.99 8.00 3.99
C PRO A 57 8.56 7.68 4.43
N GLY A 58 8.02 8.48 5.34
CA GLY A 58 6.64 8.31 5.79
C GLY A 58 5.64 8.38 4.65
N ALA A 59 5.91 9.23 3.65
CA ALA A 59 5.08 9.33 2.44
C ALA A 59 5.00 7.98 1.70
N LEU A 60 6.08 7.20 1.67
CA LEU A 60 6.08 5.90 1.01
C LEU A 60 5.43 4.80 1.86
N ILE A 61 5.42 4.95 3.18
CA ILE A 61 4.64 4.06 4.05
C ILE A 61 3.15 4.25 3.76
N ILE A 62 2.71 5.50 3.61
CA ILE A 62 1.33 5.82 3.22
C ILE A 62 1.02 5.26 1.83
N GLU A 63 1.94 5.39 0.87
CA GLU A 63 1.78 4.83 -0.48
C GLU A 63 1.62 3.30 -0.42
N ALA A 64 2.39 2.61 0.42
CA ALA A 64 2.26 1.17 0.60
C ALA A 64 0.87 0.79 1.16
N MET A 65 0.35 1.55 2.12
CA MET A 65 -1.01 1.36 2.63
C MET A 65 -2.05 1.56 1.52
N ALA A 66 -1.88 2.60 0.70
CA ALA A 66 -2.78 2.87 -0.42
C ALA A 66 -2.77 1.73 -1.44
N GLN A 67 -1.60 1.19 -1.77
CA GLN A 67 -1.50 0.07 -2.70
C GLN A 67 -2.14 -1.19 -2.14
N ALA A 68 -1.97 -1.48 -0.86
CA ALA A 68 -2.67 -2.59 -0.22
C ALA A 68 -4.19 -2.39 -0.30
N ALA A 69 -4.68 -1.17 -0.15
CA ALA A 69 -6.10 -0.85 -0.31
C ALA A 69 -6.58 -1.01 -1.76
N ILE A 70 -5.76 -0.63 -2.74
CA ILE A 70 -6.09 -0.85 -4.16
C ILE A 70 -6.27 -2.35 -4.43
N ILE A 71 -5.37 -3.17 -3.94
CA ILE A 71 -5.46 -4.63 -4.07
C ILE A 71 -6.79 -5.14 -3.49
N LEU A 72 -7.15 -4.65 -2.31
CA LEU A 72 -8.38 -5.00 -1.63
C LEU A 72 -9.63 -4.79 -2.49
N PHE A 73 -9.65 -3.73 -3.29
CA PHE A 73 -10.78 -3.39 -4.14
C PHE A 73 -10.66 -3.94 -5.57
N ALA A 74 -9.46 -4.19 -6.05
CA ALA A 74 -9.21 -4.65 -7.42
C ALA A 74 -9.37 -6.17 -7.58
N VAL A 75 -9.10 -6.92 -6.53
CA VAL A 75 -9.15 -8.39 -6.59
C VAL A 75 -10.56 -8.87 -6.94
N GLY A 76 -10.65 -9.84 -7.86
CA GLY A 76 -11.92 -10.43 -8.27
C GLY A 76 -12.72 -9.59 -9.25
N LYS A 77 -12.25 -8.42 -9.65
CA LYS A 77 -12.86 -7.61 -10.70
C LYS A 77 -12.34 -8.05 -12.06
N GLU A 78 -13.22 -8.00 -13.06
CA GLU A 78 -12.83 -8.23 -14.44
C GLU A 78 -11.96 -7.08 -14.95
N GLU A 79 -11.01 -7.41 -15.83
CA GLU A 79 -10.23 -6.37 -16.50
C GLU A 79 -11.15 -5.54 -17.39
N PRO A 80 -10.97 -4.21 -17.41
CA PRO A 80 -11.73 -3.36 -18.32
C PRO A 80 -11.47 -3.75 -19.79
N GLU A 81 -12.49 -3.62 -20.63
CA GLU A 81 -12.36 -3.90 -22.08
C GLU A 81 -11.22 -3.10 -22.74
N THR A 82 -10.89 -1.92 -22.18
CA THR A 82 -9.81 -1.07 -22.66
C THR A 82 -8.42 -1.63 -22.32
N GLY A 83 -8.32 -2.67 -21.48
CA GLY A 83 -7.05 -3.19 -20.98
C GLY A 83 -6.33 -2.26 -20.00
N LYS A 84 -6.95 -1.13 -19.65
CA LYS A 84 -6.37 -0.15 -18.73
C LYS A 84 -6.97 -0.30 -17.34
N LYS A 85 -6.10 -0.37 -16.32
CA LYS A 85 -6.53 -0.41 -14.93
C LYS A 85 -7.05 0.95 -14.50
N PRO A 86 -8.09 1.01 -13.64
CA PRO A 86 -8.51 2.27 -13.06
C PRO A 86 -7.39 2.88 -12.21
N LEU A 87 -7.35 4.19 -12.14
CA LEU A 87 -6.42 4.91 -11.28
C LEU A 87 -7.10 5.32 -9.99
N TYR A 88 -6.34 5.29 -8.91
CA TYR A 88 -6.79 5.64 -7.57
C TYR A 88 -6.08 6.91 -7.12
N TYR A 89 -6.83 7.92 -6.75
CA TYR A 89 -6.29 9.22 -6.31
C TYR A 89 -6.64 9.45 -4.86
N PHE A 90 -5.68 9.97 -4.09
CA PHE A 90 -5.96 10.44 -2.75
C PHE A 90 -6.90 11.64 -2.76
N GLY A 91 -7.97 11.58 -1.95
CA GLY A 91 -8.78 12.73 -1.63
C GLY A 91 -8.34 13.37 -0.32
N SER A 92 -8.02 12.54 0.68
CA SER A 92 -7.46 13.01 1.94
C SER A 92 -6.64 11.91 2.61
N VAL A 93 -5.67 12.33 3.39
CA VAL A 93 -4.81 11.45 4.18
C VAL A 93 -4.63 12.08 5.55
N LYS A 94 -4.91 11.30 6.60
CA LYS A 94 -4.59 11.67 7.97
C LYS A 94 -3.74 10.55 8.54
N ALA A 95 -2.52 10.87 8.93
CA ALA A 95 -1.55 9.87 9.34
C ALA A 95 -0.81 10.26 10.61
N ARG A 96 -0.37 9.25 11.34
CA ARG A 96 0.54 9.39 12.49
C ARG A 96 1.69 8.42 12.32
N PHE A 97 2.90 8.92 12.54
CA PHE A 97 4.12 8.13 12.50
C PHE A 97 4.65 7.99 13.93
N LEU A 98 4.74 6.76 14.42
CA LEU A 98 5.07 6.48 15.81
C LEU A 98 6.54 6.09 15.97
N HIS A 99 7.10 5.38 15.00
CA HIS A 99 8.49 4.94 14.97
C HIS A 99 9.03 4.90 13.56
N PRO A 100 10.33 5.15 13.35
CA PRO A 100 10.92 5.04 12.01
C PRO A 100 11.04 3.59 11.55
N ALA A 101 10.97 3.39 10.25
CA ALA A 101 11.33 2.13 9.59
C ALA A 101 12.67 2.32 8.88
N ILE A 102 13.54 1.32 8.95
CA ILE A 102 14.90 1.37 8.41
C ILE A 102 15.16 0.15 7.54
N PRO A 103 16.19 0.16 6.68
CA PRO A 103 16.60 -1.01 5.92
C PRO A 103 16.82 -2.24 6.82
N GLY A 104 16.30 -3.37 6.39
CA GLY A 104 16.27 -4.60 7.18
C GLY A 104 14.93 -4.87 7.83
N ASP A 105 14.09 -3.85 7.98
CA ASP A 105 12.73 -4.03 8.51
C ASP A 105 11.80 -4.61 7.43
N GLN A 106 10.85 -5.40 7.87
CA GLN A 106 9.73 -5.82 7.05
C GLN A 106 8.47 -5.17 7.59
N LEU A 107 7.81 -4.35 6.75
CA LEU A 107 6.54 -3.73 7.13
C LEU A 107 5.41 -4.71 6.88
N ARG A 108 4.64 -5.00 7.91
CA ARG A 108 3.36 -5.69 7.77
C ARG A 108 2.28 -4.62 7.78
N ILE A 109 1.56 -4.53 6.69
CA ILE A 109 0.58 -3.47 6.44
C ILE A 109 -0.80 -4.10 6.47
N ARG A 110 -1.64 -3.61 7.39
CA ARG A 110 -3.03 -4.00 7.49
C ARG A 110 -3.92 -2.86 7.02
N VAL A 111 -4.83 -3.15 6.11
CA VAL A 111 -5.83 -2.19 5.65
C VAL A 111 -7.23 -2.77 5.83
N GLU A 112 -8.16 -1.91 6.22
CA GLU A 112 -9.56 -2.27 6.39
C GLU A 112 -10.45 -1.25 5.69
N ASN A 113 -11.43 -1.75 4.96
CA ASN A 113 -12.45 -0.91 4.36
C ASN A 113 -13.40 -0.45 5.47
N VAL A 114 -13.40 0.85 5.77
CA VAL A 114 -14.31 1.43 6.76
C VAL A 114 -15.66 1.73 6.11
N LYS A 115 -15.62 2.30 4.89
CA LYS A 115 -16.83 2.65 4.16
C LYS A 115 -16.56 2.73 2.67
N SER A 116 -17.33 1.99 1.89
CA SER A 116 -17.32 2.13 0.44
C SER A 116 -18.16 3.34 0.03
N LEU A 117 -17.66 4.10 -0.93
CA LEU A 117 -18.31 5.26 -1.52
C LEU A 117 -18.64 4.97 -2.99
N PRO A 118 -19.59 5.69 -3.62
CA PRO A 118 -19.93 5.44 -5.03
C PRO A 118 -18.75 5.48 -5.99
N THR A 119 -17.77 6.37 -5.71
CA THR A 119 -16.61 6.56 -6.58
C THR A 119 -15.27 6.41 -5.84
N GLY A 120 -15.28 5.71 -4.70
CA GLY A 120 -14.05 5.57 -3.92
C GLY A 120 -14.26 4.79 -2.64
N ALA A 121 -13.43 5.08 -1.63
CA ALA A 121 -13.53 4.41 -0.33
C ALA A 121 -12.83 5.21 0.77
N TYR A 122 -13.28 4.94 1.99
CA TYR A 122 -12.61 5.34 3.24
C TYR A 122 -11.98 4.08 3.82
N VAL A 123 -10.67 4.09 4.00
CA VAL A 123 -9.88 2.94 4.44
C VAL A 123 -9.02 3.33 5.64
N SER A 124 -8.95 2.46 6.64
CA SER A 124 -7.96 2.58 7.70
C SER A 124 -6.76 1.70 7.40
N GLY A 125 -5.57 2.19 7.73
CA GLY A 125 -4.33 1.47 7.55
C GLY A 125 -3.45 1.52 8.78
N GLU A 126 -2.72 0.44 9.01
CA GLU A 126 -1.73 0.31 10.07
C GLU A 126 -0.48 -0.35 9.50
N ALA A 127 0.68 0.07 9.96
CA ALA A 127 1.95 -0.57 9.60
C ALA A 127 2.68 -1.01 10.86
N PHE A 128 3.21 -2.22 10.82
CA PHE A 128 3.93 -2.85 11.93
C PHE A 128 5.32 -3.30 11.48
N VAL A 129 6.29 -3.17 12.37
CA VAL A 129 7.56 -3.89 12.29
C VAL A 129 7.55 -4.88 13.44
N GLU A 130 7.53 -6.17 13.13
CA GLU A 130 7.28 -7.21 14.12
C GLU A 130 5.95 -6.91 14.84
N ASP A 131 5.95 -6.83 16.17
CA ASP A 131 4.73 -6.56 16.94
C ASP A 131 4.50 -5.08 17.23
N ARG A 132 5.40 -4.21 16.77
CA ARG A 132 5.32 -2.79 17.07
C ARG A 132 4.65 -2.02 15.95
N LYS A 133 3.56 -1.31 16.29
CA LYS A 133 2.92 -0.40 15.35
C LYS A 133 3.84 0.80 15.14
N ILE A 134 4.17 1.10 13.87
CA ILE A 134 5.05 2.21 13.51
C ILE A 134 4.33 3.35 12.84
N ALA A 135 3.18 3.10 12.26
CA ALA A 135 2.37 4.13 11.61
C ALA A 135 0.91 3.70 11.55
N GLU A 136 0.04 4.68 11.47
CA GLU A 136 -1.38 4.47 11.23
C GLU A 136 -1.93 5.60 10.37
N ALA A 137 -2.96 5.33 9.58
CA ALA A 137 -3.54 6.33 8.69
C ALA A 137 -5.01 6.07 8.40
N GLU A 138 -5.69 7.17 8.06
CA GLU A 138 -7.02 7.16 7.47
C GLU A 138 -6.88 7.70 6.05
N LEU A 139 -7.32 6.93 5.07
CA LEU A 139 -7.19 7.24 3.65
C LEU A 139 -8.56 7.36 3.01
N VAL A 140 -8.80 8.46 2.32
CA VAL A 140 -9.96 8.60 1.45
C VAL A 140 -9.45 8.75 0.03
N PHE A 141 -9.92 7.91 -0.87
CA PHE A 141 -9.51 7.99 -2.26
C PHE A 141 -10.68 7.82 -3.22
N SER A 142 -10.51 8.32 -4.43
CA SER A 142 -11.45 8.17 -5.53
C SER A 142 -10.85 7.31 -6.64
N ILE A 143 -11.73 6.63 -7.36
CA ILE A 143 -11.36 5.75 -8.47
C ILE A 143 -11.69 6.48 -9.77
N LYS A 144 -10.71 6.56 -10.67
CA LYS A 144 -10.87 7.17 -11.98
C LYS A 144 -10.60 6.15 -13.07
N ASN A 145 -11.51 6.05 -14.01
CA ASN A 145 -11.31 5.28 -15.24
C ASN A 145 -10.74 6.22 -16.31
N ILE A 146 -9.66 5.79 -16.92
CA ILE A 146 -9.01 6.53 -18.02
C ILE A 146 -9.24 5.81 -19.34
#